data_8693086b4128c82b3f9597ed2d2efc54
#
_entry.id   8693086b4128c82b3f9597ed2d2efc54
#
_cell.length_a   1.000
_cell.length_b   1.000
_cell.length_c   1.000
_cell.angle_alpha   90.00
_cell.angle_beta   90.00
_cell.angle_gamma   90.00
#
_symmetry.space_group_name_H-M   'P 1'
#
loop_
_entity.id
_entity.type
_entity.pdbx_description
1 polymer ?
#
loop_
_entity_poly.entity_id
_entity_poly.type
_entity_poly.pdbx_seq_one_letter_code
_entity_poly.pdbx_strand_id
1 'polypeptide(L)'
;MYTLNTKDRQFYDLWSKKQDAAFTRRLAFYCAQRSGIFSDDLMKLVTENDIKALCAFSIDYQYSHDIRDLQYARQCLAFYSKDADLSIVDTERAMWVGFAESEIQNRATNKRWSALFQSGKLFTCEDSFVFEVLRKITEWLGPVPSLDELDIAFGPGASATVRKRTSPRYKLDAEPTCSKEFSTIIENIVDTDMPHYWSLHKGQYKVIPGRLSSVLKNAFTRRTILMEPTLNTPYQKGVGRHMKR
;
A
#
# COMPACT_ATOMS: atom_id res chain seq x y z
N MET A 1 -18.08 -25.40 -19.46
CA MET A 1 -17.61 -24.06 -19.03
C MET A 1 -17.52 -23.19 -20.29
N TYR A 2 -18.48 -22.29 -20.53
CA TYR A 2 -18.47 -21.43 -21.71
C TYR A 2 -17.42 -20.36 -21.54
N THR A 3 -16.39 -20.39 -22.37
CA THR A 3 -15.41 -19.28 -22.48
C THR A 3 -15.96 -18.25 -23.44
N LEU A 4 -16.33 -17.07 -22.94
CA LEU A 4 -16.67 -15.93 -23.77
C LEU A 4 -15.50 -15.57 -24.69
N ASN A 5 -15.79 -15.33 -25.96
CA ASN A 5 -14.78 -14.85 -26.89
C ASN A 5 -14.34 -13.41 -26.53
N THR A 6 -13.23 -12.93 -27.09
CA THR A 6 -12.63 -11.64 -26.72
C THR A 6 -13.56 -10.45 -26.99
N LYS A 7 -14.41 -10.51 -28.04
CA LYS A 7 -15.38 -9.44 -28.35
C LYS A 7 -16.53 -9.40 -27.37
N ASP A 8 -17.05 -10.57 -26.97
CA ASP A 8 -18.13 -10.67 -25.98
C ASP A 8 -17.67 -10.22 -24.60
N ARG A 9 -16.40 -10.51 -24.26
CA ARG A 9 -15.78 -10.04 -23.02
C ARG A 9 -15.64 -8.53 -22.99
N GLN A 10 -15.18 -7.91 -24.07
CA GLN A 10 -15.09 -6.44 -24.20
C GLN A 10 -16.46 -5.78 -24.12
N PHE A 11 -17.48 -6.37 -24.77
CA PHE A 11 -18.85 -5.86 -24.72
C PHE A 11 -19.45 -5.97 -23.31
N TYR A 12 -19.26 -7.11 -22.64
CA TYR A 12 -19.69 -7.32 -21.27
C TYR A 12 -19.02 -6.36 -20.28
N ASP A 13 -17.72 -6.14 -20.42
CA ASP A 13 -16.96 -5.20 -19.58
C ASP A 13 -17.44 -3.75 -19.77
N LEU A 14 -17.75 -3.34 -21.00
CA LEU A 14 -18.29 -2.01 -21.31
C LEU A 14 -19.72 -1.83 -20.80
N TRP A 15 -20.56 -2.87 -20.93
CA TRP A 15 -21.93 -2.86 -20.44
C TRP A 15 -21.98 -2.84 -18.91
N SER A 16 -21.19 -3.66 -18.26
CA SER A 16 -21.05 -3.73 -16.82
C SER A 16 -20.58 -2.37 -16.24
N LYS A 17 -19.57 -1.76 -16.81
CA LYS A 17 -19.08 -0.43 -16.39
C LYS A 17 -20.16 0.66 -16.50
N LYS A 18 -21.02 0.64 -17.53
CA LYS A 18 -22.13 1.58 -17.65
C LYS A 18 -23.19 1.38 -16.59
N GLN A 19 -23.54 0.13 -16.27
CA GLN A 19 -24.50 -0.19 -15.21
C GLN A 19 -23.94 0.17 -13.83
N ASP A 20 -22.67 -0.12 -13.58
CA ASP A 20 -21.99 0.23 -12.36
C ASP A 20 -21.94 1.75 -12.14
N ALA A 21 -21.67 2.53 -13.18
CA ALA A 21 -21.68 4.00 -13.10
C ALA A 21 -23.06 4.56 -12.78
N ALA A 22 -24.12 4.03 -13.40
CA ALA A 22 -25.51 4.45 -13.12
C ALA A 22 -25.93 4.09 -11.70
N PHE A 23 -25.56 2.91 -11.23
CA PHE A 23 -25.82 2.46 -9.86
C PHE A 23 -25.07 3.31 -8.85
N THR A 24 -23.78 3.55 -9.07
CA THR A 24 -22.92 4.41 -8.24
C THR A 24 -23.53 5.81 -8.12
N ARG A 25 -23.98 6.41 -9.23
CA ARG A 25 -24.62 7.73 -9.22
C ARG A 25 -25.90 7.75 -8.38
N ARG A 26 -26.74 6.70 -8.46
CA ARG A 26 -27.95 6.58 -7.63
C ARG A 26 -27.61 6.50 -6.14
N LEU A 27 -26.59 5.72 -5.77
CA LEU A 27 -26.14 5.63 -4.39
C LEU A 27 -25.54 6.94 -3.90
N ALA A 28 -24.75 7.62 -4.73
CA ALA A 28 -24.19 8.92 -4.41
C ALA A 28 -25.30 9.95 -4.18
N PHE A 29 -26.32 9.97 -5.04
CA PHE A 29 -27.49 10.85 -4.88
C PHE A 29 -28.25 10.55 -3.58
N TYR A 30 -28.48 9.28 -3.27
CA TYR A 30 -29.11 8.87 -2.01
C TYR A 30 -28.32 9.36 -0.79
N CYS A 31 -26.99 9.29 -0.84
CA CYS A 31 -26.12 9.81 0.23
C CYS A 31 -26.17 11.35 0.28
N ALA A 32 -26.14 12.02 -0.88
CA ALA A 32 -26.25 13.47 -0.97
C ALA A 32 -27.53 14.01 -0.32
N GLN A 33 -28.67 13.38 -0.57
CA GLN A 33 -29.96 13.76 0.05
C GLN A 33 -29.95 13.71 1.58
N ARG A 34 -29.05 12.93 2.18
CA ARG A 34 -28.95 12.69 3.63
C ARG A 34 -27.75 13.37 4.29
N SER A 35 -27.07 14.22 3.54
CA SER A 35 -25.84 14.89 4.02
C SER A 35 -26.11 16.22 4.75
N GLY A 36 -27.33 16.45 5.20
CA GLY A 36 -27.70 17.63 5.99
C GLY A 36 -27.39 18.92 5.28
N ILE A 37 -26.56 19.76 5.87
CA ILE A 37 -26.18 21.08 5.34
C ILE A 37 -25.46 21.01 3.98
N PHE A 38 -24.91 19.87 3.60
CA PHE A 38 -24.22 19.65 2.32
C PHE A 38 -25.16 19.14 1.22
N SER A 39 -26.44 18.87 1.56
CA SER A 39 -27.38 18.15 0.69
C SER A 39 -27.57 18.86 -0.65
N ASP A 40 -27.88 20.14 -0.65
CA ASP A 40 -28.21 20.88 -1.87
C ASP A 40 -27.05 20.95 -2.84
N ASP A 41 -25.86 21.27 -2.33
CA ASP A 41 -24.64 21.33 -3.12
C ASP A 41 -24.27 19.97 -3.71
N LEU A 42 -24.28 18.92 -2.88
CA LEU A 42 -23.91 17.58 -3.34
C LEU A 42 -24.93 17.01 -4.31
N MET A 43 -26.25 17.21 -4.09
CA MET A 43 -27.28 16.76 -5.02
C MET A 43 -27.14 17.46 -6.38
N LYS A 44 -26.87 18.75 -6.38
CA LYS A 44 -26.61 19.50 -7.61
C LYS A 44 -25.44 18.90 -8.37
N LEU A 45 -24.28 18.75 -7.73
CA LEU A 45 -23.07 18.23 -8.35
C LEU A 45 -23.26 16.78 -8.87
N VAL A 46 -23.96 15.93 -8.12
CA VAL A 46 -24.26 14.56 -8.55
C VAL A 46 -25.24 14.57 -9.74
N THR A 47 -26.22 15.47 -9.76
CA THR A 47 -27.20 15.59 -10.85
C THR A 47 -26.54 16.11 -12.13
N GLU A 48 -25.68 17.09 -12.02
CA GLU A 48 -24.90 17.66 -13.13
C GLU A 48 -23.78 16.70 -13.58
N ASN A 49 -23.49 15.68 -12.79
CA ASN A 49 -22.38 14.75 -12.98
C ASN A 49 -21.02 15.48 -13.07
N ASP A 50 -20.85 16.54 -12.26
CA ASP A 50 -19.57 17.24 -12.19
C ASP A 50 -18.58 16.51 -11.30
N ILE A 51 -17.94 15.49 -11.89
CA ILE A 51 -17.00 14.63 -11.22
C ILE A 51 -15.81 15.41 -10.64
N LYS A 52 -15.34 16.47 -11.34
CA LYS A 52 -14.21 17.27 -10.88
C LYS A 52 -14.58 18.06 -9.63
N ALA A 53 -15.73 18.70 -9.63
CA ALA A 53 -16.22 19.45 -8.46
C ALA A 53 -16.52 18.50 -7.29
N LEU A 54 -17.12 17.32 -7.52
CA LEU A 54 -17.34 16.30 -6.49
C LEU A 54 -16.02 15.83 -5.86
N CYS A 55 -15.00 15.63 -6.67
CA CYS A 55 -13.68 15.23 -6.18
C CYS A 55 -12.93 16.34 -5.46
N ALA A 56 -13.17 17.61 -5.81
CA ALA A 56 -12.58 18.78 -5.19
C ALA A 56 -13.37 19.29 -3.98
N PHE A 57 -14.58 18.77 -3.75
CA PHE A 57 -15.45 19.22 -2.68
C PHE A 57 -14.80 18.97 -1.31
N SER A 58 -14.70 20.01 -0.51
CA SER A 58 -14.16 19.94 0.85
C SER A 58 -15.28 20.02 1.88
N ILE A 59 -15.34 19.07 2.80
CA ILE A 59 -16.26 19.10 3.92
C ILE A 59 -15.64 19.96 5.02
N ASP A 60 -16.32 21.03 5.41
CA ASP A 60 -15.95 21.80 6.59
C ASP A 60 -16.56 21.14 7.84
N TYR A 61 -15.69 20.51 8.62
CA TYR A 61 -16.10 19.79 9.83
C TYR A 61 -16.47 20.71 10.99
N GLN A 62 -16.16 21.99 10.92
CA GLN A 62 -16.45 22.96 12.00
C GLN A 62 -17.94 23.30 12.09
N TYR A 63 -18.65 23.20 11.00
CA TYR A 63 -20.06 23.56 10.89
C TYR A 63 -21.03 22.38 10.95
N SER A 64 -20.56 21.14 10.98
CA SER A 64 -21.43 20.00 11.06
C SER A 64 -21.63 19.56 12.51
N HIS A 65 -22.85 19.59 12.95
CA HIS A 65 -23.27 19.13 14.29
C HIS A 65 -23.76 17.67 14.30
N ASP A 66 -24.05 17.09 13.14
CA ASP A 66 -24.52 15.70 13.02
C ASP A 66 -23.48 14.81 12.34
N ILE A 67 -23.00 13.81 13.08
CA ILE A 67 -22.05 12.83 12.59
C ILE A 67 -22.61 12.02 11.41
N ARG A 68 -23.92 11.76 11.38
CA ARG A 68 -24.55 11.01 10.30
C ARG A 68 -24.53 11.79 9.00
N ASP A 69 -24.81 13.09 9.06
CA ASP A 69 -24.74 13.98 7.89
C ASP A 69 -23.34 13.99 7.29
N LEU A 70 -22.32 14.09 8.14
CA LEU A 70 -20.92 13.98 7.73
C LEU A 70 -20.59 12.62 7.10
N GLN A 71 -21.10 11.54 7.66
CA GLN A 71 -20.88 10.21 7.12
C GLN A 71 -21.49 10.07 5.72
N TYR A 72 -22.72 10.56 5.51
CA TYR A 72 -23.36 10.55 4.21
C TYR A 72 -22.64 11.45 3.20
N ALA A 73 -22.24 12.66 3.59
CA ALA A 73 -21.44 13.53 2.72
C ALA A 73 -20.14 12.86 2.28
N ARG A 74 -19.39 12.32 3.25
CA ARG A 74 -18.14 11.58 2.96
C ARG A 74 -18.37 10.37 2.07
N GLN A 75 -19.44 9.61 2.29
CA GLN A 75 -19.77 8.45 1.48
C GLN A 75 -20.15 8.86 0.05
N CYS A 76 -20.92 9.92 -0.14
CA CYS A 76 -21.21 10.48 -1.45
C CYS A 76 -19.91 10.79 -2.22
N LEU A 77 -19.02 11.55 -1.62
CA LEU A 77 -17.74 11.92 -2.24
C LEU A 77 -16.82 10.73 -2.46
N ALA A 78 -16.88 9.72 -1.58
CA ALA A 78 -16.03 8.54 -1.68
C ALA A 78 -16.34 7.68 -2.91
N PHE A 79 -17.58 7.68 -3.41
CA PHE A 79 -17.93 6.99 -4.65
C PHE A 79 -17.15 7.51 -5.86
N TYR A 80 -16.76 8.77 -5.85
CA TYR A 80 -15.98 9.41 -6.92
C TYR A 80 -14.49 9.45 -6.60
N SER A 81 -14.12 9.94 -5.43
CA SER A 81 -12.70 10.11 -5.07
C SER A 81 -11.94 8.77 -4.92
N LYS A 82 -12.64 7.69 -4.59
CA LYS A 82 -12.06 6.34 -4.44
C LYS A 82 -12.04 5.54 -5.74
N ASP A 83 -12.76 5.98 -6.75
CA ASP A 83 -12.78 5.31 -8.04
C ASP A 83 -11.45 5.55 -8.78
N ALA A 84 -10.68 4.48 -8.90
CA ALA A 84 -9.37 4.52 -9.53
C ALA A 84 -9.44 4.63 -11.07
N ASP A 85 -10.60 4.33 -11.66
CA ASP A 85 -10.80 4.38 -13.12
C ASP A 85 -11.18 5.81 -13.60
N LEU A 86 -11.52 6.71 -12.70
CA LEU A 86 -11.93 8.09 -13.02
C LEU A 86 -10.80 9.02 -13.48
N SER A 87 -9.58 8.62 -13.55
CA SER A 87 -8.41 9.35 -14.14
C SER A 87 -8.58 10.88 -14.32
N ILE A 88 -8.89 11.61 -13.24
CA ILE A 88 -9.16 13.06 -13.27
C ILE A 88 -7.87 13.86 -13.47
N VAL A 89 -6.77 13.28 -13.04
CA VAL A 89 -5.42 13.86 -13.13
C VAL A 89 -4.45 12.78 -13.63
N ASP A 90 -3.28 13.20 -14.06
CA ASP A 90 -2.16 12.28 -14.27
C ASP A 90 -1.72 11.68 -12.92
N THR A 91 -2.34 10.55 -12.58
CA THR A 91 -2.16 9.87 -11.30
C THR A 91 -0.74 9.33 -11.12
N GLU A 92 -0.04 9.05 -12.22
CA GLU A 92 1.35 8.58 -12.18
C GLU A 92 2.29 9.73 -11.84
N ARG A 93 2.14 10.85 -12.50
CA ARG A 93 2.89 12.08 -12.18
C ARG A 93 2.63 12.54 -10.74
N ALA A 94 1.36 12.58 -10.32
CA ALA A 94 0.99 12.95 -8.96
C ALA A 94 1.64 12.03 -7.91
N MET A 95 1.71 10.74 -8.19
CA MET A 95 2.40 9.77 -7.33
C MET A 95 3.90 10.06 -7.24
N TRP A 96 4.58 10.29 -8.37
CA TRP A 96 6.02 10.53 -8.37
C TRP A 96 6.41 11.83 -7.68
N VAL A 97 5.60 12.89 -7.86
CA VAL A 97 5.79 14.17 -7.14
C VAL A 97 5.64 13.95 -5.64
N GLY A 98 4.54 13.33 -5.19
CA GLY A 98 4.33 13.06 -3.77
C GLY A 98 5.37 12.11 -3.16
N PHE A 99 5.88 11.15 -3.93
CA PHE A 99 6.97 10.28 -3.49
C PHE A 99 8.27 11.09 -3.29
N ALA A 100 8.65 11.92 -4.26
CA ALA A 100 9.85 12.75 -4.18
C ALA A 100 9.79 13.74 -3.01
N GLU A 101 8.65 14.39 -2.79
CA GLU A 101 8.43 15.28 -1.64
C GLU A 101 8.57 14.54 -0.31
N SER A 102 7.98 13.34 -0.21
CA SER A 102 8.09 12.49 0.98
C SER A 102 9.54 12.06 1.25
N GLU A 103 10.31 11.73 0.21
CA GLU A 103 11.73 11.37 0.34
C GLU A 103 12.60 12.55 0.82
N ILE A 104 12.29 13.76 0.36
CA ILE A 104 12.98 14.98 0.85
C ILE A 104 12.71 15.17 2.35
N GLN A 105 11.45 15.04 2.78
CA GLN A 105 11.06 15.16 4.19
C GLN A 105 11.68 14.04 5.04
N ASN A 106 11.63 12.80 4.57
CA ASN A 106 12.24 11.64 5.23
C ASN A 106 13.74 11.81 5.39
N ARG A 107 14.44 12.35 4.40
CA ARG A 107 15.89 12.61 4.49
C ARG A 107 16.21 13.59 5.63
N ALA A 108 15.43 14.67 5.77
CA ALA A 108 15.61 15.62 6.85
C ALA A 108 15.34 14.98 8.23
N THR A 109 14.26 14.21 8.34
CA THR A 109 13.91 13.46 9.54
C THR A 109 14.98 12.44 9.91
N ASN A 110 15.45 11.62 8.95
CA ASN A 110 16.49 10.63 9.19
C ASN A 110 17.82 11.26 9.62
N LYS A 111 18.17 12.42 9.06
CA LYS A 111 19.35 13.16 9.49
C LYS A 111 19.23 13.62 10.95
N ARG A 112 18.07 14.14 11.34
CA ARG A 112 17.79 14.54 12.75
C ARG A 112 17.90 13.33 13.68
N TRP A 113 17.26 12.20 13.33
CA TRP A 113 17.28 10.99 14.14
C TRP A 113 18.70 10.41 14.25
N SER A 114 19.47 10.37 13.17
CA SER A 114 20.85 9.91 13.21
C SER A 114 21.70 10.75 14.15
N ALA A 115 21.54 12.07 14.14
CA ALA A 115 22.24 12.97 15.06
C ALA A 115 21.81 12.73 16.52
N LEU A 116 20.51 12.53 16.78
CA LEU A 116 19.96 12.24 18.09
C LEU A 116 20.53 10.94 18.67
N PHE A 117 20.50 9.86 17.88
CA PHE A 117 21.00 8.54 18.32
C PHE A 117 22.53 8.51 18.49
N GLN A 118 23.27 9.20 17.63
CA GLN A 118 24.71 9.28 17.76
C GLN A 118 25.18 10.12 18.95
N SER A 119 24.49 11.21 19.26
CA SER A 119 24.86 12.10 20.36
C SER A 119 24.40 11.59 21.71
N GLY A 120 23.33 10.79 21.76
CA GLY A 120 22.64 10.40 23.00
C GLY A 120 22.04 11.55 23.80
N LYS A 121 22.05 12.77 23.23
CA LYS A 121 21.55 13.98 23.89
C LYS A 121 20.11 14.27 23.46
N LEU A 122 19.29 14.63 24.43
CA LEU A 122 17.94 15.12 24.19
C LEU A 122 18.00 16.62 23.87
N PHE A 123 17.46 17.02 22.73
CA PHE A 123 17.46 18.41 22.27
C PHE A 123 16.13 19.10 22.56
N THR A 124 15.03 18.31 22.61
CA THR A 124 13.67 18.81 22.82
C THR A 124 12.87 17.85 23.70
N CYS A 125 11.71 18.29 24.21
CA CYS A 125 10.77 17.42 24.91
C CYS A 125 10.18 16.32 23.98
N GLU A 126 10.09 16.60 22.67
CA GLU A 126 9.66 15.62 21.67
C GLU A 126 10.66 14.48 21.55
N ASP A 127 11.95 14.75 21.70
CA ASP A 127 12.99 13.73 21.69
C ASP A 127 12.85 12.78 22.88
N SER A 128 12.51 13.31 24.07
CA SER A 128 12.17 12.50 25.25
C SER A 128 10.99 11.57 24.98
N PHE A 129 9.94 12.09 24.35
CA PHE A 129 8.79 11.29 23.97
C PHE A 129 9.18 10.14 23.00
N VAL A 130 10.04 10.43 22.03
CA VAL A 130 10.55 9.42 21.08
C VAL A 130 11.29 8.30 21.82
N PHE A 131 12.17 8.62 22.76
CA PHE A 131 12.88 7.60 23.54
C PHE A 131 11.93 6.76 24.40
N GLU A 132 10.91 7.38 24.99
CA GLU A 132 9.90 6.65 25.76
C GLU A 132 9.08 5.70 24.89
N VAL A 133 8.71 6.14 23.67
CA VAL A 133 8.04 5.29 22.68
C VAL A 133 8.93 4.10 22.27
N LEU A 134 10.21 4.35 22.01
CA LEU A 134 11.16 3.29 21.68
C LEU A 134 11.32 2.29 22.82
N ARG A 135 11.42 2.77 24.06
CA ARG A 135 11.48 1.93 25.26
C ARG A 135 10.25 1.02 25.34
N LYS A 136 9.05 1.58 25.17
CA LYS A 136 7.81 0.81 25.16
C LYS A 136 7.74 -0.22 24.03
N ILE A 137 8.15 0.16 22.82
CA ILE A 137 8.21 -0.77 21.68
C ILE A 137 9.18 -1.92 22.00
N THR A 138 10.35 -1.62 22.54
CA THR A 138 11.35 -2.64 22.92
C THR A 138 10.81 -3.58 24.00
N GLU A 139 10.12 -3.05 25.01
CA GLU A 139 9.47 -3.87 26.03
C GLU A 139 8.42 -4.82 25.43
N TRP A 140 7.61 -4.34 24.47
CA TRP A 140 6.55 -5.15 23.87
C TRP A 140 7.08 -6.19 22.89
N LEU A 141 8.07 -5.84 22.07
CA LEU A 141 8.61 -6.76 21.06
C LEU A 141 9.57 -7.77 21.70
N GLY A 142 10.11 -7.47 22.86
CA GLY A 142 11.11 -8.32 23.49
C GLY A 142 12.43 -8.37 22.72
N PRO A 143 13.25 -9.40 22.96
CA PRO A 143 14.51 -9.57 22.26
C PRO A 143 14.27 -9.83 20.76
N VAL A 144 15.21 -9.38 19.91
CA VAL A 144 15.17 -9.66 18.49
C VAL A 144 15.25 -11.19 18.29
N PRO A 145 14.27 -11.80 17.61
CA PRO A 145 14.31 -13.25 17.38
C PRO A 145 15.51 -13.61 16.51
N SER A 146 16.08 -14.78 16.74
CA SER A 146 17.02 -15.33 15.79
C SER A 146 16.31 -15.67 14.47
N LEU A 147 17.03 -15.66 13.37
CA LEU A 147 16.40 -15.80 12.05
C LEU A 147 15.80 -17.19 11.82
N ASP A 148 16.31 -18.21 12.49
CA ASP A 148 15.80 -19.59 12.52
C ASP A 148 14.49 -19.74 13.33
N GLU A 149 14.19 -18.78 14.22
CA GLU A 149 12.92 -18.76 14.97
C GLU A 149 11.78 -18.10 14.20
N LEU A 150 12.06 -17.49 13.04
CA LEU A 150 11.06 -16.80 12.25
C LEU A 150 10.16 -17.81 11.49
N ASP A 151 8.85 -17.62 11.59
CA ASP A 151 7.87 -18.35 10.76
C ASP A 151 7.87 -17.79 9.33
N ILE A 152 8.82 -18.24 8.52
CA ILE A 152 8.98 -17.80 7.14
C ILE A 152 8.00 -18.50 6.20
N ALA A 153 7.47 -17.78 5.21
CA ALA A 153 6.68 -18.36 4.13
C ALA A 153 6.59 -17.42 2.93
N PHE A 154 6.57 -18.00 1.73
CA PHE A 154 6.25 -17.27 0.53
C PHE A 154 4.77 -16.83 0.52
N GLY A 155 4.53 -15.59 0.16
CA GLY A 155 3.18 -15.06 -0.05
C GLY A 155 2.75 -15.11 -1.53
N PRO A 156 1.45 -14.87 -1.85
CA PRO A 156 0.95 -14.84 -3.21
C PRO A 156 1.35 -13.57 -3.98
N GLY A 157 1.89 -12.54 -3.30
CA GLY A 157 2.29 -11.28 -3.91
C GLY A 157 3.46 -11.42 -4.89
N ALA A 158 3.69 -10.39 -5.72
CA ALA A 158 4.85 -10.33 -6.60
C ALA A 158 6.16 -10.19 -5.83
N SER A 159 7.24 -10.73 -6.39
CA SER A 159 8.62 -10.35 -6.04
C SER A 159 9.25 -9.54 -7.17
N ALA A 160 10.49 -9.08 -7.01
CA ALA A 160 11.16 -8.30 -8.03
C ALA A 160 11.26 -9.04 -9.38
N THR A 161 11.40 -10.37 -9.34
CA THR A 161 11.57 -11.24 -10.52
C THR A 161 10.33 -12.04 -10.90
N VAL A 162 9.40 -12.29 -9.95
CA VAL A 162 8.22 -13.14 -10.15
C VAL A 162 6.94 -12.32 -10.13
N ARG A 163 6.14 -12.40 -11.19
CA ARG A 163 4.91 -11.59 -11.35
C ARG A 163 3.77 -12.04 -10.41
N LYS A 164 2.85 -11.13 -10.13
CA LYS A 164 1.76 -11.21 -9.13
C LYS A 164 0.87 -12.46 -9.19
N ARG A 165 0.63 -13.07 -10.34
CA ARG A 165 -0.34 -14.17 -10.47
C ARG A 165 0.27 -15.55 -10.26
N THR A 166 1.47 -15.61 -9.76
CA THR A 166 2.18 -16.86 -9.54
C THR A 166 1.95 -17.34 -8.12
N SER A 167 1.61 -18.61 -7.98
CA SER A 167 1.51 -19.27 -6.68
C SER A 167 2.88 -19.28 -5.98
N PRO A 168 2.94 -19.54 -4.67
CA PRO A 168 4.20 -19.76 -3.96
C PRO A 168 5.13 -20.76 -4.66
N ARG A 169 4.56 -21.79 -5.31
CA ARG A 169 5.30 -22.79 -6.09
C ARG A 169 6.21 -22.14 -7.15
N TYR A 170 5.70 -21.21 -7.94
CA TYR A 170 6.51 -20.53 -8.97
C TYR A 170 7.65 -19.68 -8.39
N LYS A 171 7.53 -19.23 -7.15
CA LYS A 171 8.63 -18.55 -6.46
C LYS A 171 9.70 -19.53 -6.01
N LEU A 172 9.30 -20.73 -5.64
CA LEU A 172 10.23 -21.82 -5.31
C LEU A 172 10.99 -22.32 -6.55
N ASP A 173 10.34 -22.30 -7.73
CA ASP A 173 10.96 -22.70 -9.00
C ASP A 173 11.76 -21.56 -9.65
N ALA A 174 11.58 -20.31 -9.22
CA ALA A 174 12.27 -19.16 -9.79
C ALA A 174 13.70 -19.03 -9.25
N GLU A 175 14.59 -18.50 -10.10
CA GLU A 175 15.96 -18.21 -9.69
C GLU A 175 15.99 -17.36 -8.41
N PRO A 176 16.75 -17.77 -7.38
CA PRO A 176 16.85 -17.04 -6.13
C PRO A 176 17.47 -15.66 -6.33
N THR A 177 16.82 -14.65 -5.75
CA THR A 177 17.35 -13.28 -5.77
C THR A 177 17.28 -12.66 -4.39
N CYS A 178 18.30 -11.88 -4.01
CA CYS A 178 18.34 -11.17 -2.73
C CYS A 178 18.85 -9.73 -2.90
N SER A 179 18.59 -8.87 -1.92
CA SER A 179 19.20 -7.55 -1.86
C SER A 179 20.67 -7.64 -1.43
N LYS A 180 21.44 -6.58 -1.72
CA LYS A 180 22.83 -6.50 -1.34
C LYS A 180 23.03 -6.64 0.18
N GLU A 181 22.18 -6.00 0.95
CA GLU A 181 22.22 -6.05 2.42
C GLU A 181 21.89 -7.45 2.94
N PHE A 182 20.93 -8.11 2.31
CA PHE A 182 20.52 -9.45 2.71
C PHE A 182 21.53 -10.51 2.28
N SER A 183 22.30 -10.29 1.22
CA SER A 183 23.31 -11.26 0.77
C SER A 183 24.41 -11.51 1.80
N THR A 184 24.67 -10.57 2.71
CA THR A 184 25.69 -10.73 3.76
C THR A 184 25.31 -11.74 4.83
N ILE A 185 24.03 -12.08 4.93
CA ILE A 185 23.52 -12.98 5.98
C ILE A 185 22.89 -14.26 5.41
N ILE A 186 22.61 -14.29 4.11
CA ILE A 186 21.79 -15.35 3.50
C ILE A 186 22.45 -16.72 3.56
N GLU A 187 23.76 -16.80 3.43
CA GLU A 187 24.51 -18.06 3.46
C GLU A 187 24.38 -18.79 4.80
N ASN A 188 24.21 -18.03 5.88
CA ASN A 188 24.00 -18.59 7.21
C ASN A 188 22.56 -19.05 7.47
N ILE A 189 21.60 -18.62 6.66
CA ILE A 189 20.17 -18.81 6.90
C ILE A 189 19.58 -19.86 5.98
N VAL A 190 19.86 -19.75 4.68
CA VAL A 190 19.13 -20.50 3.63
C VAL A 190 19.36 -22.00 3.72
N ASP A 191 20.53 -22.41 4.14
CA ASP A 191 20.87 -23.83 4.25
C ASP A 191 20.06 -24.54 5.35
N THR A 192 19.73 -23.82 6.42
CA THR A 192 18.94 -24.35 7.55
C THR A 192 17.44 -24.27 7.32
N ASP A 193 16.93 -23.15 6.76
CA ASP A 193 15.50 -22.85 6.71
C ASP A 193 14.81 -23.34 5.44
N MET A 194 15.54 -23.44 4.34
CA MET A 194 15.01 -23.84 3.03
C MET A 194 15.93 -24.82 2.29
N PRO A 195 16.33 -25.94 2.89
CA PRO A 195 17.33 -26.83 2.33
C PRO A 195 16.92 -27.38 0.96
N HIS A 196 15.64 -27.73 0.77
CA HIS A 196 15.12 -28.23 -0.50
C HIS A 196 15.17 -27.16 -1.60
N TYR A 197 14.73 -25.94 -1.29
CA TYR A 197 14.80 -24.82 -2.23
C TYR A 197 16.25 -24.50 -2.63
N TRP A 198 17.14 -24.48 -1.65
CA TRP A 198 18.54 -24.18 -1.86
C TRP A 198 19.24 -25.26 -2.68
N SER A 199 18.92 -26.54 -2.43
CA SER A 199 19.44 -27.66 -3.20
C SER A 199 19.00 -27.65 -4.66
N LEU A 200 17.76 -27.23 -4.96
CA LEU A 200 17.25 -27.06 -6.32
C LEU A 200 18.06 -26.03 -7.13
N HIS A 201 18.53 -25.00 -6.47
CA HIS A 201 19.29 -23.90 -7.09
C HIS A 201 20.82 -24.06 -6.89
N LYS A 202 21.28 -25.14 -6.30
CA LYS A 202 22.70 -25.41 -6.04
C LYS A 202 23.40 -24.30 -5.23
N GLY A 203 22.67 -23.67 -4.32
CA GLY A 203 23.18 -22.56 -3.50
C GLY A 203 23.46 -21.27 -4.26
N GLN A 204 23.06 -21.14 -5.53
CA GLN A 204 23.30 -19.95 -6.33
C GLN A 204 22.15 -18.96 -6.16
N TYR A 205 22.51 -17.68 -6.10
CA TYR A 205 21.54 -16.58 -6.07
C TYR A 205 22.11 -15.34 -6.79
N LYS A 206 21.21 -14.48 -7.24
CA LYS A 206 21.60 -13.18 -7.81
C LYS A 206 21.32 -12.04 -6.84
N VAL A 207 22.28 -11.14 -6.69
CA VAL A 207 22.09 -9.88 -5.96
C VAL A 207 21.45 -8.86 -6.89
N ILE A 208 20.25 -8.41 -6.55
CA ILE A 208 19.49 -7.42 -7.33
C ILE A 208 18.82 -6.40 -6.39
N PRO A 209 18.60 -5.17 -6.84
CA PRO A 209 17.79 -4.22 -6.09
C PRO A 209 16.30 -4.62 -6.10
N GLY A 210 15.54 -4.14 -5.14
CA GLY A 210 14.09 -4.16 -5.20
C GLY A 210 13.57 -3.37 -6.39
N ARG A 211 12.40 -3.76 -6.93
CA ARG A 211 11.77 -3.09 -8.08
C ARG A 211 10.65 -2.16 -7.63
N LEU A 212 10.83 -0.86 -7.83
CA LEU A 212 9.79 0.13 -7.59
C LEU A 212 8.71 0.04 -8.67
N SER A 213 7.45 0.07 -8.27
CA SER A 213 6.28 0.01 -9.14
C SER A 213 5.14 0.82 -8.55
N SER A 214 4.03 0.89 -9.27
CA SER A 214 2.84 1.61 -8.83
C SER A 214 1.58 0.78 -9.00
N VAL A 215 0.60 1.00 -8.12
CA VAL A 215 -0.75 0.46 -8.22
C VAL A 215 -1.76 1.59 -8.05
N LEU A 216 -2.89 1.49 -8.73
CA LEU A 216 -3.97 2.45 -8.60
C LEU A 216 -4.44 2.49 -7.13
N LYS A 217 -4.64 3.70 -6.61
CA LYS A 217 -5.11 3.94 -5.25
C LYS A 217 -6.48 4.60 -5.24
N ASN A 218 -6.64 5.67 -6.00
CA ASN A 218 -7.86 6.46 -6.12
C ASN A 218 -7.83 7.31 -7.40
N ALA A 219 -8.81 8.19 -7.61
CA ALA A 219 -8.93 9.05 -8.76
C ALA A 219 -7.77 10.08 -8.93
N PHE A 220 -6.99 10.34 -7.88
CA PHE A 220 -5.99 11.41 -7.86
C PHE A 220 -4.55 10.92 -7.89
N THR A 221 -4.29 9.69 -7.42
CA THR A 221 -2.93 9.20 -7.27
C THR A 221 -2.83 7.69 -7.30
N ARG A 222 -1.63 7.22 -7.57
CA ARG A 222 -1.24 5.81 -7.42
C ARG A 222 -0.47 5.62 -6.12
N ARG A 223 -0.37 4.39 -5.67
CA ARG A 223 0.47 4.00 -4.53
C ARG A 223 1.78 3.46 -5.06
N THR A 224 2.89 3.98 -4.58
CA THR A 224 4.20 3.36 -4.78
C THR A 224 4.27 2.04 -4.02
N ILE A 225 4.82 1.03 -4.65
CA ILE A 225 5.13 -0.26 -4.04
C ILE A 225 6.56 -0.66 -4.39
N LEU A 226 7.28 -1.20 -3.42
CA LEU A 226 8.56 -1.84 -3.64
C LEU A 226 8.35 -3.35 -3.67
N MET A 227 8.73 -3.98 -4.78
CA MET A 227 8.76 -5.44 -4.88
C MET A 227 10.15 -5.91 -4.52
N GLU A 228 10.25 -6.60 -3.40
CA GLU A 228 11.51 -7.12 -2.89
C GLU A 228 12.02 -8.31 -3.72
N PRO A 229 13.33 -8.57 -3.72
CA PRO A 229 13.90 -9.81 -4.21
C PRO A 229 13.26 -11.04 -3.57
N THR A 230 13.28 -12.18 -4.27
CA THR A 230 12.50 -13.36 -3.89
C THR A 230 12.84 -13.87 -2.48
N LEU A 231 14.11 -13.89 -2.12
CA LEU A 231 14.58 -14.39 -0.82
C LEU A 231 14.32 -13.42 0.34
N ASN A 232 14.24 -12.11 0.10
CA ASN A 232 13.92 -11.13 1.15
C ASN A 232 12.48 -11.30 1.66
N THR A 233 11.56 -11.67 0.76
CA THR A 233 10.12 -11.67 1.05
C THR A 233 9.69 -12.62 2.18
N PRO A 234 10.13 -13.89 2.26
CA PRO A 234 9.75 -14.80 3.33
C PRO A 234 10.25 -14.35 4.69
N TYR A 235 11.46 -13.80 4.77
CA TYR A 235 12.03 -13.30 6.04
C TYR A 235 11.32 -12.04 6.52
N GLN A 236 11.06 -11.08 5.64
CA GLN A 236 10.22 -9.92 5.99
C GLN A 236 8.85 -10.33 6.52
N LYS A 237 8.26 -11.38 5.94
CA LYS A 237 6.99 -11.91 6.41
C LYS A 237 7.11 -12.59 7.76
N GLY A 238 8.20 -13.30 8.00
CA GLY A 238 8.53 -13.90 9.30
C GLY A 238 8.64 -12.86 10.40
N VAL A 239 9.41 -11.79 10.17
CA VAL A 239 9.50 -10.63 11.07
C VAL A 239 8.11 -10.03 11.33
N GLY A 240 7.33 -9.77 10.28
CA GLY A 240 5.98 -9.23 10.43
C GLY A 240 5.02 -10.14 11.20
N ARG A 241 5.20 -11.46 11.17
CA ARG A 241 4.45 -12.41 11.99
C ARG A 241 4.89 -12.39 13.45
N HIS A 242 6.20 -12.32 13.68
CA HIS A 242 6.75 -12.19 15.03
C HIS A 242 6.22 -10.95 15.74
N MET A 243 6.20 -9.81 15.06
CA MET A 243 5.68 -8.54 15.60
C MET A 243 4.16 -8.54 15.89
N LYS A 244 3.43 -9.56 15.44
CA LYS A 244 1.97 -9.68 15.68
C LYS A 244 1.63 -10.62 16.84
N ARG A 245 2.58 -11.34 17.38
CA ARG A 245 2.42 -12.20 18.54
C ARG A 245 2.46 -11.39 19.82
#